data_26de3dd32e3e588073b8e978ff80e025
#
_entry.id   26de3dd32e3e588073b8e978ff80e025
#
_cell.length_a   1.000
_cell.length_b   1.000
_cell.length_c   1.000
_cell.angle_alpha   90.00
_cell.angle_beta   90.00
_cell.angle_gamma   90.00
#
_symmetry.space_group_name_H-M   'P 1'
#
loop_
_entity.id
_entity.type
_entity.pdbx_description
1 polymer ?
#
loop_
_entity_poly.entity_id
_entity_poly.type
_entity_poly.pdbx_seq_one_letter_code
_entity_poly.pdbx_strand_id
1 'polypeptide(L)'
;MTDAFASLRVIDISFDDDFILLTLADGRRTRQPLRWAPALFEATAEQRAQWVLTTDGLGVNWPALLPAQERGVVDVPNQVWDDRYEAALARLKAAAWSLDALPDEDQQLVAMWRMEADINNGGFMQFLCNWGDPSCQLALRALQAMGATQTHAILAGMRGLLDRLEDDPAIKELTDLYGAMTEQEQEALHAFDEAYFARPEDLARLGLKHFGPEPL
;
A
#
# COMPACT_ATOMS: atom_id res chain seq x y z
N MET A 1 -6.70 25.29 -7.51
CA MET A 1 -5.97 24.07 -7.18
C MET A 1 -6.36 23.02 -8.21
N THR A 2 -5.42 22.55 -9.00
CA THR A 2 -5.67 21.48 -9.99
C THR A 2 -5.96 20.20 -9.20
N ASP A 3 -7.04 19.50 -9.57
CA ASP A 3 -7.38 18.21 -8.98
C ASP A 3 -6.28 17.19 -9.36
N ALA A 4 -5.49 16.75 -8.39
CA ALA A 4 -4.35 15.86 -8.59
C ALA A 4 -4.76 14.48 -9.18
N PHE A 5 -6.04 14.13 -9.08
CA PHE A 5 -6.57 12.85 -9.52
C PHE A 5 -7.53 12.95 -10.70
N ALA A 6 -7.65 14.13 -11.33
CA ALA A 6 -8.59 14.31 -12.44
C ALA A 6 -8.40 13.31 -13.58
N SER A 7 -7.15 12.92 -13.86
CA SER A 7 -6.79 11.93 -14.87
C SER A 7 -7.21 10.50 -14.53
N LEU A 8 -7.35 10.20 -13.24
CA LEU A 8 -7.68 8.87 -12.72
C LEU A 8 -9.18 8.61 -12.59
N ARG A 9 -10.04 9.59 -12.89
CA ARG A 9 -11.49 9.38 -12.80
C ARG A 9 -11.95 8.31 -13.76
N VAL A 10 -12.82 7.43 -13.28
CA VAL A 10 -13.43 6.38 -14.09
C VAL A 10 -14.46 7.00 -15.04
N ILE A 11 -14.35 6.70 -16.33
CA ILE A 11 -15.30 7.16 -17.36
C ILE A 11 -16.09 6.03 -18.01
N ASP A 12 -15.59 4.79 -17.93
CA ASP A 12 -16.29 3.62 -18.46
C ASP A 12 -15.87 2.35 -17.71
N ILE A 13 -16.78 1.38 -17.67
CA ILE A 13 -16.58 0.08 -17.04
C ILE A 13 -17.12 -1.00 -17.97
N SER A 14 -16.30 -2.01 -18.20
CA SER A 14 -16.69 -3.22 -18.92
C SER A 14 -16.20 -4.46 -18.16
N PHE A 15 -16.62 -5.62 -18.61
CA PHE A 15 -16.28 -6.91 -18.00
C PHE A 15 -15.87 -7.87 -19.10
N ASP A 16 -14.88 -8.69 -18.80
CA ASP A 16 -14.66 -9.96 -19.48
C ASP A 16 -14.93 -11.12 -18.51
N ASP A 17 -14.50 -12.33 -18.85
CA ASP A 17 -14.77 -13.52 -18.04
C ASP A 17 -14.02 -13.49 -16.69
N ASP A 18 -12.89 -12.81 -16.61
CA ASP A 18 -11.98 -12.84 -15.48
C ASP A 18 -11.83 -11.50 -14.76
N PHE A 19 -12.12 -10.36 -15.42
CA PHE A 19 -11.78 -9.04 -14.94
C PHE A 19 -12.93 -8.03 -15.03
N ILE A 20 -12.89 -7.07 -14.09
CA ILE A 20 -13.53 -5.77 -14.20
C ILE A 20 -12.52 -4.86 -14.90
N LEU A 21 -12.89 -4.25 -16.01
CA LEU A 21 -12.05 -3.38 -16.83
C LEU A 21 -12.55 -1.95 -16.68
N LEU A 22 -11.67 -1.04 -16.28
CA LEU A 22 -11.99 0.37 -16.11
C LEU A 22 -11.21 1.20 -17.15
N THR A 23 -11.89 2.17 -17.73
CA THR A 23 -11.28 3.21 -18.56
C THR A 23 -11.25 4.50 -17.77
N LEU A 24 -10.07 5.14 -17.70
CA LEU A 24 -9.83 6.35 -16.94
C LEU A 24 -9.93 7.60 -17.84
N ALA A 25 -10.09 8.78 -17.24
CA ALA A 25 -10.27 10.03 -17.95
C ALA A 25 -9.10 10.43 -18.88
N ASP A 26 -7.89 9.95 -18.61
CA ASP A 26 -6.72 10.11 -19.47
C ASP A 26 -6.57 9.03 -20.56
N GLY A 27 -7.55 8.13 -20.68
CA GLY A 27 -7.58 7.05 -21.66
C GLY A 27 -6.83 5.79 -21.24
N ARG A 28 -6.16 5.77 -20.09
CA ARG A 28 -5.57 4.55 -19.54
C ARG A 28 -6.66 3.55 -19.18
N ARG A 29 -6.26 2.28 -19.15
CA ARG A 29 -7.11 1.19 -18.69
C ARG A 29 -6.45 0.47 -17.53
N THR A 30 -7.25 0.16 -16.52
CA THR A 30 -6.86 -0.71 -15.42
C THR A 30 -7.84 -1.86 -15.28
N ARG A 31 -7.46 -2.90 -14.52
CA ARG A 31 -8.29 -4.09 -14.35
C ARG A 31 -8.17 -4.64 -12.94
N GLN A 32 -9.27 -5.19 -12.45
CA GLN A 32 -9.32 -5.92 -11.19
C GLN A 32 -9.85 -7.33 -11.43
N PRO A 33 -9.22 -8.38 -10.89
CA PRO A 33 -9.75 -9.73 -10.97
C PRO A 33 -11.18 -9.81 -10.41
N LEU A 34 -12.10 -10.29 -11.22
CA LEU A 34 -13.53 -10.39 -10.86
C LEU A 34 -13.75 -11.30 -9.65
N ARG A 35 -12.88 -12.33 -9.48
CA ARG A 35 -12.89 -13.24 -8.33
C ARG A 35 -12.62 -12.56 -6.97
N TRP A 36 -12.08 -11.36 -6.95
CA TRP A 36 -11.90 -10.61 -5.71
C TRP A 36 -13.20 -10.01 -5.18
N ALA A 37 -14.25 -10.00 -6.02
CA ALA A 37 -15.59 -9.59 -5.64
C ALA A 37 -16.60 -10.73 -5.99
N PRO A 38 -16.72 -11.78 -5.14
CA PRO A 38 -17.51 -12.97 -5.44
C PRO A 38 -18.95 -12.67 -5.85
N ALA A 39 -19.61 -11.70 -5.21
CA ALA A 39 -20.95 -11.30 -5.57
C ALA A 39 -21.05 -10.73 -7.01
N LEU A 40 -20.00 -10.08 -7.51
CA LEU A 40 -19.94 -9.62 -8.90
C LEU A 40 -19.59 -10.77 -9.86
N PHE A 41 -18.77 -11.72 -9.41
CA PHE A 41 -18.42 -12.89 -10.20
C PHE A 41 -19.66 -13.74 -10.51
N GLU A 42 -20.57 -13.89 -9.55
CA GLU A 42 -21.83 -14.64 -9.67
C GLU A 42 -22.99 -13.84 -10.29
N ALA A 43 -22.83 -12.52 -10.46
CA ALA A 43 -23.88 -11.63 -10.93
C ALA A 43 -24.14 -11.76 -12.44
N THR A 44 -25.39 -11.48 -12.85
CA THR A 44 -25.75 -11.37 -14.27
C THR A 44 -25.15 -10.11 -14.92
N ALA A 45 -25.10 -10.07 -16.26
CA ALA A 45 -24.63 -8.90 -16.99
C ALA A 45 -25.44 -7.63 -16.65
N GLU A 46 -26.77 -7.77 -16.49
CA GLU A 46 -27.66 -6.67 -16.10
C GLU A 46 -27.36 -6.16 -14.69
N GLN A 47 -27.03 -7.06 -13.77
CA GLN A 47 -26.63 -6.68 -12.40
C GLN A 47 -25.26 -5.99 -12.37
N ARG A 48 -24.28 -6.50 -13.12
CA ARG A 48 -22.96 -5.89 -13.27
C ARG A 48 -23.03 -4.49 -13.89
N ALA A 49 -24.00 -4.24 -14.77
CA ALA A 49 -24.21 -2.92 -15.38
C ALA A 49 -24.78 -1.87 -14.41
N GLN A 50 -25.24 -2.25 -13.20
CA GLN A 50 -25.82 -1.34 -12.20
C GLN A 50 -24.76 -0.76 -11.26
N TRP A 51 -23.63 -0.34 -11.81
CA TRP A 51 -22.57 0.31 -11.05
C TRP A 51 -22.83 1.80 -10.82
N VAL A 52 -22.24 2.33 -9.76
CA VAL A 52 -22.24 3.76 -9.45
C VAL A 52 -20.83 4.21 -9.08
N LEU A 53 -20.46 5.43 -9.44
CA LEU A 53 -19.20 6.02 -9.03
C LEU A 53 -19.24 6.48 -7.57
N THR A 54 -18.08 6.48 -6.92
CA THR A 54 -17.88 7.22 -5.69
C THR A 54 -18.01 8.73 -5.92
N THR A 55 -18.19 9.51 -4.86
CA THR A 55 -18.40 10.97 -4.94
C THR A 55 -17.25 11.68 -5.65
N ASP A 56 -16.01 11.19 -5.50
CA ASP A 56 -14.83 11.74 -6.15
C ASP A 56 -14.62 11.21 -7.58
N GLY A 57 -15.39 10.19 -7.98
CA GLY A 57 -15.28 9.52 -9.28
C GLY A 57 -14.06 8.61 -9.43
N LEU A 58 -13.36 8.32 -8.33
CA LEU A 58 -12.12 7.51 -8.31
C LEU A 58 -12.37 6.04 -7.94
N GLY A 59 -13.60 5.69 -7.59
CA GLY A 59 -13.99 4.34 -7.24
C GLY A 59 -15.35 3.97 -7.77
N VAL A 60 -15.66 2.68 -7.71
CA VAL A 60 -16.89 2.08 -8.24
C VAL A 60 -17.54 1.20 -7.20
N ASN A 61 -18.86 1.34 -7.06
CA ASN A 61 -19.71 0.53 -6.19
C ASN A 61 -20.82 -0.17 -6.98
N TRP A 62 -21.34 -1.27 -6.42
CA TRP A 62 -22.52 -1.99 -6.87
C TRP A 62 -23.52 -2.15 -5.72
N PRO A 63 -24.28 -1.07 -5.35
CA PRO A 63 -25.09 -1.07 -4.13
C PRO A 63 -26.18 -2.15 -4.08
N ALA A 64 -26.61 -2.66 -5.25
CA ALA A 64 -27.58 -3.75 -5.32
C ALA A 64 -27.00 -5.13 -4.99
N LEU A 65 -25.67 -5.29 -5.01
CA LEU A 65 -24.97 -6.55 -4.80
C LEU A 65 -24.08 -6.56 -3.55
N LEU A 66 -23.50 -5.41 -3.20
CA LEU A 66 -22.52 -5.26 -2.13
C LEU A 66 -22.80 -3.98 -1.34
N PRO A 67 -22.54 -3.96 -0.03
CA PRO A 67 -22.54 -2.70 0.72
C PRO A 67 -21.65 -1.66 0.05
N ALA A 68 -22.17 -0.46 -0.13
CA ALA A 68 -21.39 0.64 -0.70
C ALA A 68 -20.21 0.99 0.23
N GLN A 69 -19.03 1.16 -0.36
CA GLN A 69 -17.80 1.55 0.31
C GLN A 69 -17.47 3.00 -0.08
N GLU A 70 -16.94 3.77 0.84
CA GLU A 70 -16.57 5.18 0.61
C GLU A 70 -15.60 5.33 -0.57
N ARG A 71 -14.59 4.44 -0.63
CA ARG A 71 -13.59 4.42 -1.71
C ARG A 71 -14.01 3.58 -2.93
N GLY A 72 -15.13 2.88 -2.84
CA GLY A 72 -15.59 1.92 -3.85
C GLY A 72 -15.15 0.48 -3.55
N VAL A 73 -15.89 -0.47 -4.13
CA VAL A 73 -15.48 -1.89 -4.21
C VAL A 73 -14.25 -2.03 -5.10
N VAL A 74 -14.14 -1.16 -6.11
CA VAL A 74 -12.92 -0.93 -6.90
C VAL A 74 -12.44 0.48 -6.58
N ASP A 75 -11.20 0.62 -6.13
CA ASP A 75 -10.54 1.90 -5.81
C ASP A 75 -9.36 2.11 -6.75
N VAL A 76 -9.50 3.02 -7.70
CA VAL A 76 -8.47 3.29 -8.73
C VAL A 76 -7.16 3.79 -8.13
N PRO A 77 -7.13 4.73 -7.16
CA PRO A 77 -5.88 5.12 -6.52
C PRO A 77 -5.09 3.95 -5.94
N ASN A 78 -5.74 2.98 -5.30
CA ASN A 78 -5.04 1.80 -4.79
C ASN A 78 -4.44 0.96 -5.94
N GLN A 79 -5.20 0.75 -7.03
CA GLN A 79 -4.67 0.02 -8.19
C GLN A 79 -3.44 0.70 -8.81
N VAL A 80 -3.52 2.02 -9.01
CA VAL A 80 -2.39 2.79 -9.57
C VAL A 80 -1.20 2.80 -8.61
N TRP A 81 -1.44 2.80 -7.31
CA TRP A 81 -0.39 2.69 -6.30
C TRP A 81 0.30 1.32 -6.32
N ASP A 82 -0.47 0.24 -6.47
CA ASP A 82 0.07 -1.11 -6.64
C ASP A 82 0.91 -1.21 -7.92
N ASP A 83 0.45 -0.60 -9.04
CA ASP A 83 1.21 -0.56 -10.30
C ASP A 83 2.54 0.20 -10.14
N ARG A 84 2.58 1.27 -9.34
CA ARG A 84 3.82 1.97 -8.98
C ARG A 84 4.80 1.03 -8.26
N TYR A 85 4.33 0.26 -7.31
CA TYR A 85 5.13 -0.73 -6.61
C TYR A 85 5.65 -1.81 -7.56
N GLU A 86 4.78 -2.35 -8.41
CA GLU A 86 5.19 -3.37 -9.38
C GLU A 86 6.25 -2.84 -10.36
N ALA A 87 6.11 -1.60 -10.82
CA ALA A 87 7.10 -0.97 -11.68
C ALA A 87 8.47 -0.81 -10.99
N ALA A 88 8.49 -0.36 -9.72
CA ALA A 88 9.72 -0.25 -8.93
C ALA A 88 10.36 -1.63 -8.67
N LEU A 89 9.55 -2.66 -8.38
CA LEU A 89 10.01 -4.04 -8.20
C LEU A 89 10.56 -4.64 -9.50
N ALA A 90 9.96 -4.33 -10.65
CA ALA A 90 10.48 -4.76 -11.94
C ALA A 90 11.87 -4.15 -12.22
N ARG A 91 12.07 -2.87 -11.88
CA ARG A 91 13.39 -2.21 -11.96
C ARG A 91 14.40 -2.81 -10.99
N LEU A 92 13.98 -3.12 -9.75
CA LEU A 92 14.82 -3.82 -8.77
C LEU A 92 15.27 -5.19 -9.29
N LYS A 93 14.36 -5.95 -9.88
CA LYS A 93 14.67 -7.24 -10.49
C LYS A 93 15.66 -7.10 -11.65
N ALA A 94 15.46 -6.10 -12.52
CA ALA A 94 16.38 -5.78 -13.62
C ALA A 94 17.77 -5.37 -13.12
N ALA A 95 17.87 -4.73 -11.95
CA ALA A 95 19.11 -4.38 -11.26
C ALA A 95 19.69 -5.55 -10.43
N ALA A 96 19.32 -6.80 -10.73
CA ALA A 96 19.75 -8.00 -10.01
C ALA A 96 19.55 -7.91 -8.48
N TRP A 97 18.44 -7.30 -8.04
CA TRP A 97 18.04 -7.10 -6.64
C TRP A 97 18.93 -6.14 -5.85
N SER A 98 19.76 -5.34 -6.53
CA SER A 98 20.58 -4.30 -5.91
C SER A 98 19.75 -3.04 -5.71
N LEU A 99 19.30 -2.79 -4.49
CA LEU A 99 18.49 -1.61 -4.16
C LEU A 99 19.26 -0.30 -4.41
N ASP A 100 20.55 -0.27 -4.06
CA ASP A 100 21.43 0.90 -4.21
C ASP A 100 21.68 1.28 -5.70
N ALA A 101 21.38 0.36 -6.63
CA ALA A 101 21.48 0.65 -8.06
C ALA A 101 20.25 1.38 -8.62
N LEU A 102 19.19 1.54 -7.82
CA LEU A 102 17.97 2.22 -8.23
C LEU A 102 18.03 3.72 -7.93
N PRO A 103 17.27 4.55 -8.68
CA PRO A 103 16.98 5.93 -8.28
C PRO A 103 16.35 5.98 -6.86
N ASP A 104 16.57 7.08 -6.14
CA ASP A 104 16.09 7.25 -4.76
C ASP A 104 14.56 7.06 -4.64
N GLU A 105 13.79 7.54 -5.61
CA GLU A 105 12.34 7.33 -5.66
C GLU A 105 11.96 5.83 -5.68
N ASP A 106 12.63 5.05 -6.54
CA ASP A 106 12.36 3.61 -6.62
C ASP A 106 12.80 2.86 -5.36
N GLN A 107 13.90 3.27 -4.73
CA GLN A 107 14.31 2.73 -3.44
C GLN A 107 13.23 2.97 -2.37
N GLN A 108 12.66 4.17 -2.34
CA GLN A 108 11.57 4.51 -1.42
C GLN A 108 10.31 3.70 -1.72
N LEU A 109 9.91 3.58 -2.99
CA LEU A 109 8.74 2.78 -3.39
C LEU A 109 8.91 1.30 -3.03
N VAL A 110 10.09 0.73 -3.25
CA VAL A 110 10.40 -0.66 -2.84
C VAL A 110 10.32 -0.81 -1.33
N ALA A 111 10.84 0.16 -0.55
CA ALA A 111 10.78 0.11 0.91
C ALA A 111 9.33 0.25 1.42
N MET A 112 8.52 1.09 0.81
CA MET A 112 7.09 1.22 1.12
C MET A 112 6.34 -0.06 0.82
N TRP A 113 6.57 -0.68 -0.34
CA TRP A 113 5.97 -1.98 -0.67
C TRP A 113 6.34 -3.07 0.36
N ARG A 114 7.62 -3.16 0.72
CA ARG A 114 8.11 -4.10 1.75
C ARG A 114 7.42 -3.88 3.09
N MET A 115 7.33 -2.61 3.49
CA MET A 115 6.67 -2.22 4.73
C MET A 115 5.18 -2.60 4.73
N GLU A 116 4.42 -2.21 3.71
CA GLU A 116 2.99 -2.50 3.64
C GLU A 116 2.73 -4.01 3.54
N ALA A 117 3.49 -4.74 2.70
CA ALA A 117 3.32 -6.18 2.53
C ALA A 117 3.59 -6.95 3.84
N ASP A 118 4.71 -6.67 4.49
CA ASP A 118 5.13 -7.45 5.66
C ASP A 118 4.40 -7.04 6.94
N ILE A 119 4.16 -5.75 7.19
CA ILE A 119 3.40 -5.34 8.37
C ILE A 119 1.96 -5.86 8.27
N ASN A 120 1.31 -5.77 7.11
CA ASN A 120 -0.02 -6.33 6.92
C ASN A 120 -0.08 -7.87 7.04
N ASN A 121 1.02 -8.57 6.83
CA ASN A 121 1.08 -10.04 6.92
C ASN A 121 1.49 -10.56 8.30
N GLY A 122 2.39 -9.89 9.02
CA GLY A 122 2.93 -10.40 10.29
C GLY A 122 3.49 -9.33 11.22
N GLY A 123 3.09 -8.05 11.05
CA GLY A 123 3.50 -6.96 11.92
C GLY A 123 4.90 -6.41 11.62
N PHE A 124 5.29 -5.41 12.41
CA PHE A 124 6.56 -4.69 12.22
C PHE A 124 7.77 -5.62 12.28
N MET A 125 7.78 -6.60 13.18
CA MET A 125 8.92 -7.51 13.30
C MET A 125 9.15 -8.33 12.04
N GLN A 126 8.10 -8.73 11.32
CA GLN A 126 8.26 -9.39 10.03
C GLN A 126 8.94 -8.48 9.01
N PHE A 127 8.52 -7.23 8.91
CA PHE A 127 9.15 -6.24 8.04
C PHE A 127 10.62 -6.03 8.37
N LEU A 128 10.95 -5.82 9.65
CA LEU A 128 12.32 -5.58 10.09
C LEU A 128 13.21 -6.81 9.89
N CYS A 129 12.74 -8.01 10.27
CA CYS A 129 13.51 -9.25 10.12
C CYS A 129 13.78 -9.60 8.66
N ASN A 130 12.85 -9.30 7.75
CA ASN A 130 13.01 -9.58 6.34
C ASN A 130 13.95 -8.58 5.63
N TRP A 131 13.93 -7.29 6.03
CA TRP A 131 14.54 -6.23 5.22
C TRP A 131 15.54 -5.34 5.98
N GLY A 132 15.58 -5.42 7.31
CA GLY A 132 16.50 -4.67 8.16
C GLY A 132 16.20 -3.19 8.30
N ASP A 133 16.99 -2.53 9.14
CA ASP A 133 16.87 -1.10 9.41
C ASP A 133 17.02 -0.20 8.17
N PRO A 134 17.92 -0.49 7.20
CA PRO A 134 18.01 0.34 6.00
C PRO A 134 16.68 0.48 5.23
N SER A 135 15.87 -0.59 5.12
CA SER A 135 14.54 -0.51 4.51
C SER A 135 13.55 0.26 5.37
N CYS A 136 13.65 0.15 6.70
CA CYS A 136 12.83 0.92 7.64
C CYS A 136 13.11 2.43 7.50
N GLN A 137 14.38 2.83 7.42
CA GLN A 137 14.77 4.23 7.23
C GLN A 137 14.32 4.79 5.87
N LEU A 138 14.36 3.98 4.80
CA LEU A 138 13.83 4.35 3.49
C LEU A 138 12.31 4.57 3.54
N ALA A 139 11.57 3.67 4.20
CA ALA A 139 10.13 3.81 4.39
C ALA A 139 9.76 5.04 5.20
N LEU A 140 10.51 5.34 6.30
CA LEU A 140 10.33 6.56 7.09
C LEU A 140 10.54 7.82 6.24
N ARG A 141 11.58 7.87 5.41
CA ARG A 141 11.79 9.00 4.50
C ARG A 141 10.66 9.17 3.50
N ALA A 142 10.17 8.07 2.92
CA ALA A 142 9.03 8.10 1.99
C ALA A 142 7.75 8.62 2.67
N LEU A 143 7.40 8.09 3.85
CA LEU A 143 6.24 8.52 4.64
C LEU A 143 6.32 10.01 4.99
N GLN A 144 7.50 10.49 5.39
CA GLN A 144 7.71 11.92 5.66
C GLN A 144 7.52 12.78 4.41
N ALA A 145 8.11 12.36 3.27
CA ALA A 145 8.05 13.09 2.01
C ALA A 145 6.63 13.20 1.46
N MET A 146 5.84 12.13 1.55
CA MET A 146 4.44 12.11 1.11
C MET A 146 3.47 12.71 2.13
N GLY A 147 3.94 13.11 3.32
CA GLY A 147 3.13 13.76 4.35
C GLY A 147 2.25 12.78 5.15
N ALA A 148 2.56 11.49 5.16
CA ALA A 148 1.89 10.45 5.95
C ALA A 148 2.35 10.51 7.42
N THR A 149 1.96 11.57 8.12
CA THR A 149 2.53 11.91 9.43
C THR A 149 2.17 10.94 10.54
N GLN A 150 0.96 10.38 10.51
CA GLN A 150 0.50 9.42 11.51
C GLN A 150 1.19 8.06 11.30
N THR A 151 1.22 7.56 10.07
CA THR A 151 1.90 6.32 9.74
C THR A 151 3.42 6.42 9.98
N HIS A 152 4.02 7.58 9.65
CA HIS A 152 5.41 7.86 10.00
C HIS A 152 5.66 7.77 11.51
N ALA A 153 4.81 8.41 12.33
CA ALA A 153 4.95 8.37 13.79
C ALA A 153 4.81 6.93 14.36
N ILE A 154 3.90 6.14 13.81
CA ILE A 154 3.74 4.73 14.17
C ILE A 154 5.00 3.94 13.84
N LEU A 155 5.49 4.02 12.60
CA LEU A 155 6.69 3.28 12.18
C LEU A 155 7.94 3.72 12.96
N ALA A 156 8.10 5.02 13.19
CA ALA A 156 9.19 5.56 14.02
C ALA A 156 9.09 5.08 15.48
N GLY A 157 7.88 5.00 16.04
CA GLY A 157 7.64 4.46 17.38
C GLY A 157 8.00 2.97 17.48
N MET A 158 7.60 2.16 16.50
CA MET A 158 7.96 0.74 16.43
C MET A 158 9.49 0.55 16.39
N ARG A 159 10.16 1.29 15.51
CA ARG A 159 11.63 1.24 15.39
C ARG A 159 12.32 1.73 16.68
N GLY A 160 11.80 2.79 17.29
CA GLY A 160 12.36 3.38 18.52
C GLY A 160 12.34 2.43 19.74
N LEU A 161 11.43 1.45 19.78
CA LEU A 161 11.44 0.42 20.84
C LEU A 161 12.70 -0.45 20.81
N LEU A 162 13.41 -0.47 19.68
CA LEU A 162 14.60 -1.29 19.48
C LEU A 162 15.92 -0.52 19.69
N ASP A 163 15.88 0.82 19.89
CA ASP A 163 17.07 1.65 19.99
C ASP A 163 18.06 1.17 21.06
N ARG A 164 17.56 0.71 22.21
CA ARG A 164 18.43 0.20 23.27
C ARG A 164 19.11 -1.14 22.94
N LEU A 165 18.60 -1.85 21.93
CA LEU A 165 19.11 -3.16 21.50
C LEU A 165 20.12 -3.05 20.36
N GLU A 166 20.34 -1.86 19.80
CA GLU A 166 21.18 -1.64 18.61
C GLU A 166 22.62 -2.12 18.82
N ASP A 167 23.17 -1.89 20.02
CA ASP A 167 24.55 -2.27 20.37
C ASP A 167 24.58 -3.45 21.38
N ASP A 168 23.49 -4.18 21.59
CA ASP A 168 23.46 -5.28 22.53
C ASP A 168 24.25 -6.49 21.99
N PRO A 169 25.36 -6.91 22.66
CA PRO A 169 26.19 -8.00 22.19
C PRO A 169 25.49 -9.36 22.19
N ALA A 170 24.34 -9.49 22.84
CA ALA A 170 23.51 -10.70 22.82
C ALA A 170 22.73 -10.86 21.50
N ILE A 171 22.47 -9.74 20.80
CA ILE A 171 21.78 -9.76 19.52
C ILE A 171 22.76 -10.17 18.43
N LYS A 172 22.55 -11.34 17.82
CA LYS A 172 23.36 -11.88 16.71
C LYS A 172 22.64 -11.76 15.38
N GLU A 173 21.32 -11.89 15.42
CA GLU A 173 20.44 -11.87 14.25
C GLU A 173 19.21 -11.00 14.57
N LEU A 174 18.56 -10.47 13.55
CA LEU A 174 17.34 -9.67 13.74
C LEU A 174 16.22 -10.44 14.44
N THR A 175 16.21 -11.76 14.29
CA THR A 175 15.25 -12.65 14.96
C THR A 175 15.43 -12.73 16.48
N ASP A 176 16.62 -12.36 17.01
CA ASP A 176 16.86 -12.32 18.45
C ASP A 176 16.18 -11.11 19.13
N LEU A 177 15.89 -10.05 18.35
CA LEU A 177 15.36 -8.78 18.86
C LEU A 177 14.07 -8.97 19.67
N TYR A 178 13.10 -9.73 19.14
CA TYR A 178 11.81 -9.90 19.83
C TYR A 178 11.98 -10.60 21.20
N GLY A 179 12.87 -11.59 21.27
CA GLY A 179 13.18 -12.29 22.54
C GLY A 179 13.95 -11.42 23.55
N ALA A 180 14.63 -10.37 23.09
CA ALA A 180 15.36 -9.43 23.94
C ALA A 180 14.51 -8.23 24.42
N MET A 181 13.30 -8.06 23.84
CA MET A 181 12.34 -7.05 24.31
C MET A 181 11.72 -7.45 25.65
N THR A 182 11.49 -6.45 26.49
CA THR A 182 10.68 -6.61 27.71
C THR A 182 9.20 -6.82 27.36
N GLU A 183 8.42 -7.39 28.28
CA GLU A 183 6.96 -7.54 28.10
C GLU A 183 6.29 -6.18 27.77
N GLN A 184 6.71 -5.10 28.41
CA GLN A 184 6.18 -3.75 28.16
C GLN A 184 6.49 -3.27 26.74
N GLU A 185 7.68 -3.57 26.20
CA GLU A 185 8.04 -3.23 24.83
C GLU A 185 7.27 -4.08 23.80
N GLN A 186 7.04 -5.36 24.09
CA GLN A 186 6.22 -6.24 23.23
C GLN A 186 4.77 -5.77 23.22
N GLU A 187 4.20 -5.38 24.37
CA GLU A 187 2.86 -4.77 24.44
C GLU A 187 2.78 -3.46 23.66
N ALA A 188 3.79 -2.60 23.78
CA ALA A 188 3.86 -1.34 23.03
C ALA A 188 3.97 -1.60 21.54
N LEU A 189 4.77 -2.57 21.11
CA LEU A 189 4.88 -2.96 19.71
C LEU A 189 3.53 -3.44 19.15
N HIS A 190 2.83 -4.29 19.90
CA HIS A 190 1.51 -4.76 19.51
C HIS A 190 0.49 -3.60 19.38
N ALA A 191 0.53 -2.63 20.30
CA ALA A 191 -0.32 -1.44 20.20
C ALA A 191 0.00 -0.59 18.94
N PHE A 192 1.27 -0.50 18.53
CA PHE A 192 1.64 0.15 17.28
C PHE A 192 1.18 -0.64 16.04
N ASP A 193 1.28 -1.98 16.06
CA ASP A 193 0.74 -2.81 14.97
C ASP A 193 -0.77 -2.60 14.82
N GLU A 194 -1.53 -2.59 15.93
CA GLU A 194 -2.97 -2.28 15.90
C GLU A 194 -3.26 -0.88 15.35
N ALA A 195 -2.47 0.13 15.75
CA ALA A 195 -2.61 1.49 15.23
C ALA A 195 -2.33 1.56 13.71
N TYR A 196 -1.37 0.80 13.22
CA TYR A 196 -1.10 0.67 11.78
C TYR A 196 -2.26 -0.01 11.05
N PHE A 197 -2.78 -1.13 11.58
CA PHE A 197 -3.92 -1.85 10.99
C PHE A 197 -5.21 -1.04 10.98
N ALA A 198 -5.36 -0.06 11.87
CA ALA A 198 -6.47 0.90 11.83
C ALA A 198 -6.43 1.82 10.60
N ARG A 199 -5.35 1.78 9.80
CA ARG A 199 -5.15 2.56 8.56
C ARG A 199 -5.45 4.04 8.77
N PRO A 200 -4.65 4.75 9.59
CA PRO A 200 -4.92 6.13 9.99
C PRO A 200 -4.87 7.12 8.82
N GLU A 201 -4.24 6.70 7.69
CA GLU A 201 -4.06 7.53 6.49
C GLU A 201 -4.24 6.71 5.21
N ASP A 202 -4.59 7.38 4.13
CA ASP A 202 -4.67 6.81 2.79
C ASP A 202 -3.31 6.91 2.10
N LEU A 203 -2.47 5.89 2.29
CA LEU A 203 -1.11 5.87 1.75
C LEU A 203 -1.08 5.91 0.23
N ALA A 204 -2.02 5.26 -0.44
CA ALA A 204 -2.11 5.30 -1.90
C ALA A 204 -2.35 6.72 -2.41
N ARG A 205 -3.34 7.43 -1.85
CA ARG A 205 -3.63 8.81 -2.27
C ARG A 205 -2.51 9.79 -1.89
N LEU A 206 -1.89 9.63 -0.72
CA LEU A 206 -0.74 10.45 -0.32
C LEU A 206 0.47 10.17 -1.21
N GLY A 207 0.76 8.90 -1.47
CA GLY A 207 1.86 8.49 -2.34
C GLY A 207 1.69 9.00 -3.76
N LEU A 208 0.51 8.83 -4.36
CA LEU A 208 0.24 9.34 -5.72
C LEU A 208 0.29 10.86 -5.84
N LYS A 209 -0.03 11.60 -4.77
CA LYS A 209 0.16 13.06 -4.75
C LYS A 209 1.62 13.46 -4.76
N HIS A 210 2.48 12.68 -4.10
CA HIS A 210 3.91 12.97 -3.99
C HIS A 210 4.71 12.45 -5.18
N PHE A 211 4.59 11.16 -5.49
CA PHE A 211 5.34 10.49 -6.55
C PHE A 211 4.70 10.67 -7.94
N GLY A 212 3.44 11.11 -8.00
CA GLY A 212 2.66 11.21 -9.23
C GLY A 212 2.08 9.86 -9.68
N PRO A 213 1.01 9.87 -10.47
CA PRO A 213 0.52 8.68 -11.15
C PRO A 213 1.38 8.44 -12.40
N GLU A 214 2.24 7.40 -12.41
CA GLU A 214 2.92 7.02 -13.64
C GLU A 214 1.93 6.54 -14.71
N PRO A 215 2.28 6.68 -15.99
CA PRO A 215 1.54 5.99 -17.04
C PRO A 215 1.69 4.47 -16.86
N LEU A 216 0.55 3.78 -16.88
CA LEU A 216 0.49 2.31 -16.95
C LEU A 216 1.07 1.81 -18.27
#